data_6bdb62e5fd78a710016ab15bbb40a326
#
_entry.id   6bdb62e5fd78a710016ab15bbb40a326
#
_cell.length_a   1.000
_cell.length_b   1.000
_cell.length_c   1.000
_cell.angle_alpha   90.00
_cell.angle_beta   90.00
_cell.angle_gamma   90.00
#
_symmetry.space_group_name_H-M   'P 1'
#
loop_
_entity.id
_entity.type
_entity.pdbx_description
1 polymer ?
#
loop_
_entity_poly.entity_id
_entity_poly.type
_entity_poly.pdbx_seq_one_letter_code
_entity_poly.pdbx_strand_id
1 'polypeptide(L)'
;MKHLLVTNDFPPKLGGIQSYLWELWRRLPPESFTVLTTPHDGATEFDADQPFRVVRSRDPVLLPHPLLARRIDGLAEEVGAELVVLDPALPVGLLGPHLARPYGVVLHGAEVTVPGRLPGPNLLLRRVLRGAQIVVAAGTYPAAEGVRAAGRALPVVHVPPGVDTNRFRPLDPAARAAARAHFRLPPDGPLVVSLSRLVPRKGMDTLIRAAAELAPGRPDLTVAIGGTGRDRGRLEKLVAETGAPVVFCGRVPDGDLPALYGCADVFAMLCRNRWRGLEQEGFGIVFLEAAAAGVPVVAGESGGAAEAVANGETGLVVDPSTSVPATVAALARLLDDDDRRRSMGAAARRRAEKEYAYDVLAARLAESLQT
;
A
#
# COMPACT_ATOMS: atom_id res chain seq x y z
N MET A 1 15.54 -9.43 -19.71
CA MET A 1 16.65 -9.84 -18.81
C MET A 1 16.12 -10.82 -17.78
N LYS A 2 16.78 -11.95 -17.57
CA LYS A 2 16.40 -12.91 -16.53
C LYS A 2 16.96 -12.49 -15.19
N HIS A 3 16.15 -12.54 -14.11
CA HIS A 3 16.56 -12.02 -12.82
C HIS A 3 16.19 -12.89 -11.62
N LEU A 4 16.88 -12.71 -10.50
CA LEU A 4 16.63 -13.37 -9.22
C LEU A 4 16.12 -12.34 -8.24
N LEU A 5 14.86 -12.46 -7.80
CA LEU A 5 14.33 -11.65 -6.69
C LEU A 5 14.73 -12.29 -5.36
N VAL A 6 15.37 -11.54 -4.47
CA VAL A 6 15.76 -11.99 -3.12
C VAL A 6 15.06 -11.14 -2.09
N THR A 7 14.17 -11.72 -1.31
CA THR A 7 13.34 -10.98 -0.35
C THR A 7 13.01 -11.78 0.92
N ASN A 8 12.87 -11.09 2.04
CA ASN A 8 12.29 -11.63 3.27
C ASN A 8 10.76 -11.58 3.28
N ASP A 9 10.16 -10.90 2.30
CA ASP A 9 8.76 -10.50 2.30
C ASP A 9 8.02 -11.04 1.07
N PHE A 10 7.67 -12.34 1.13
CA PHE A 10 6.93 -13.01 0.06
C PHE A 10 5.80 -13.88 0.63
N PRO A 11 4.67 -14.05 -0.08
CA PRO A 11 3.60 -14.94 0.37
C PRO A 11 4.08 -16.38 0.61
N PRO A 12 3.36 -17.16 1.46
CA PRO A 12 2.07 -16.86 2.08
C PRO A 12 2.12 -15.95 3.31
N LYS A 13 3.29 -15.38 3.64
CA LYS A 13 3.39 -14.34 4.66
C LYS A 13 2.49 -13.15 4.28
N LEU A 14 1.64 -12.71 5.21
CA LEU A 14 0.66 -11.64 4.98
C LEU A 14 1.23 -10.26 5.26
N GLY A 15 1.00 -9.32 4.34
CA GLY A 15 1.36 -7.91 4.51
C GLY A 15 1.39 -7.13 3.19
N GLY A 16 1.46 -5.81 3.27
CA GLY A 16 1.43 -4.94 2.10
C GLY A 16 2.63 -5.11 1.16
N ILE A 17 3.83 -5.31 1.70
CA ILE A 17 5.05 -5.54 0.90
C ILE A 17 4.96 -6.88 0.19
N GLN A 18 4.53 -7.93 0.89
CA GLN A 18 4.35 -9.27 0.35
C GLN A 18 3.38 -9.28 -0.83
N SER A 19 2.22 -8.67 -0.65
CA SER A 19 1.21 -8.53 -1.70
C SER A 19 1.74 -7.69 -2.87
N TYR A 20 2.43 -6.59 -2.59
CA TYR A 20 3.03 -5.72 -3.61
C TYR A 20 4.03 -6.48 -4.50
N LEU A 21 4.98 -7.19 -3.89
CA LEU A 21 5.96 -7.97 -4.64
C LEU A 21 5.30 -9.08 -5.45
N TRP A 22 4.44 -9.86 -4.81
CA TRP A 22 3.77 -10.97 -5.48
C TRP A 22 2.89 -10.51 -6.63
N GLU A 23 2.08 -9.49 -6.45
CA GLU A 23 1.18 -8.95 -7.47
C GLU A 23 1.92 -8.41 -8.69
N LEU A 24 3.10 -7.84 -8.52
CA LEU A 24 3.93 -7.38 -9.63
C LEU A 24 4.62 -8.55 -10.32
N TRP A 25 5.34 -9.40 -9.56
CA TRP A 25 6.18 -10.44 -10.14
C TRP A 25 5.36 -11.55 -10.79
N ARG A 26 4.22 -11.97 -10.21
CA ARG A 26 3.37 -13.00 -10.83
C ARG A 26 2.80 -12.63 -12.20
N ARG A 27 2.87 -11.35 -12.58
CA ARG A 27 2.45 -10.85 -13.89
C ARG A 27 3.58 -10.72 -14.90
N LEU A 28 4.80 -10.94 -14.48
CA LEU A 28 5.95 -11.06 -15.40
C LEU A 28 5.95 -12.45 -16.05
N PRO A 29 6.62 -12.63 -17.20
CA PRO A 29 6.79 -13.95 -17.78
C PRO A 29 7.41 -14.92 -16.77
N PRO A 30 6.80 -16.09 -16.48
CA PRO A 30 7.23 -16.98 -15.41
C PRO A 30 8.67 -17.46 -15.51
N GLU A 31 9.18 -17.60 -16.73
CA GLU A 31 10.55 -18.03 -17.03
C GLU A 31 11.58 -16.90 -16.86
N SER A 32 11.14 -15.64 -16.75
CA SER A 32 12.04 -14.46 -16.68
C SER A 32 12.61 -14.22 -15.29
N PHE A 33 12.11 -14.91 -14.27
CA PHE A 33 12.60 -14.71 -12.90
C PHE A 33 12.50 -15.95 -12.02
N THR A 34 13.22 -15.91 -10.91
CA THR A 34 13.11 -16.85 -9.79
C THR A 34 13.06 -16.05 -8.50
N VAL A 35 12.34 -16.53 -7.49
CA VAL A 35 12.27 -15.90 -6.18
C VAL A 35 13.06 -16.70 -5.15
N LEU A 36 13.99 -16.08 -4.44
CA LEU A 36 14.62 -16.60 -3.23
C LEU A 36 14.05 -15.90 -2.01
N THR A 37 13.41 -16.66 -1.11
CA THR A 37 12.75 -16.09 0.07
C THR A 37 12.86 -16.98 1.29
N THR A 38 12.22 -16.59 2.39
CA THR A 38 12.25 -17.29 3.68
C THR A 38 11.19 -18.40 3.76
N PRO A 39 11.35 -19.38 4.67
CA PRO A 39 10.31 -20.37 4.93
C PRO A 39 9.11 -19.70 5.61
N HIS A 40 7.94 -20.30 5.46
CA HIS A 40 6.70 -19.91 6.12
C HIS A 40 5.73 -21.09 6.16
N ASP A 41 4.83 -21.11 7.14
CA ASP A 41 3.74 -22.10 7.17
C ASP A 41 2.86 -21.96 5.93
N GLY A 42 2.50 -23.09 5.29
CA GLY A 42 1.73 -23.10 4.04
C GLY A 42 2.55 -22.77 2.78
N ALA A 43 3.88 -22.62 2.90
CA ALA A 43 4.73 -22.26 1.76
C ALA A 43 4.74 -23.34 0.65
N THR A 44 4.69 -24.60 1.02
CA THR A 44 4.72 -25.71 0.04
C THR A 44 3.50 -25.69 -0.89
N GLU A 45 2.31 -25.49 -0.31
CA GLU A 45 1.07 -25.40 -1.08
C GLU A 45 1.05 -24.14 -1.94
N PHE A 46 1.42 -22.98 -1.34
CA PHE A 46 1.50 -21.74 -2.08
C PHE A 46 2.46 -21.82 -3.27
N ASP A 47 3.67 -22.35 -3.05
CA ASP A 47 4.71 -22.43 -4.09
C ASP A 47 4.31 -23.37 -5.23
N ALA A 48 3.57 -24.47 -4.93
CA ALA A 48 3.07 -25.41 -5.92
C ALA A 48 2.03 -24.78 -6.87
N ASP A 49 1.29 -23.79 -6.41
CA ASP A 49 0.28 -23.06 -7.19
C ASP A 49 0.88 -21.95 -8.07
N GLN A 50 2.18 -21.64 -7.92
CA GLN A 50 2.80 -20.57 -8.72
C GLN A 50 3.30 -21.09 -10.06
N PRO A 51 3.13 -20.33 -11.16
CA PRO A 51 3.66 -20.70 -12.47
C PRO A 51 5.17 -20.46 -12.58
N PHE A 52 5.81 -19.87 -11.59
CA PHE A 52 7.23 -19.50 -11.54
C PHE A 52 7.94 -20.19 -10.38
N ARG A 53 9.26 -20.26 -10.45
CA ARG A 53 10.08 -20.95 -9.45
C ARG A 53 10.24 -20.10 -8.18
N VAL A 54 9.88 -20.69 -7.01
CA VAL A 54 10.18 -20.16 -5.68
C VAL A 54 11.17 -21.08 -4.98
N VAL A 55 12.24 -20.51 -4.44
CA VAL A 55 13.27 -21.21 -3.65
C VAL A 55 13.21 -20.69 -2.22
N ARG A 56 12.95 -21.58 -1.26
CA ARG A 56 12.91 -21.22 0.15
C ARG A 56 14.25 -21.43 0.83
N SER A 57 14.70 -20.44 1.60
CA SER A 57 15.85 -20.57 2.47
C SER A 57 15.57 -21.57 3.61
N ARG A 58 16.62 -22.14 4.18
CA ARG A 58 16.55 -22.82 5.49
C ARG A 58 16.52 -21.84 6.64
N ASP A 59 17.10 -20.64 6.43
CA ASP A 59 17.16 -19.60 7.43
C ASP A 59 15.81 -18.88 7.53
N PRO A 60 15.31 -18.63 8.74
CA PRO A 60 14.02 -17.95 8.94
C PRO A 60 14.05 -16.48 8.52
N VAL A 61 15.23 -15.89 8.37
CA VAL A 61 15.45 -14.52 7.90
C VAL A 61 16.72 -14.49 7.05
N LEU A 62 16.65 -13.87 5.88
CA LEU A 62 17.82 -13.60 5.03
C LEU A 62 18.59 -12.41 5.60
N LEU A 63 19.62 -12.69 6.39
CA LEU A 63 20.52 -11.67 6.90
C LEU A 63 21.78 -11.57 6.02
N PRO A 64 22.36 -10.37 5.86
CA PRO A 64 23.54 -10.19 5.01
C PRO A 64 24.78 -10.81 5.63
N HIS A 65 25.23 -11.92 5.06
CA HIS A 65 26.48 -12.61 5.42
C HIS A 65 27.11 -13.32 4.21
N PRO A 66 28.42 -13.61 4.21
CA PRO A 66 29.13 -14.14 3.03
C PRO A 66 28.56 -15.46 2.46
N LEU A 67 28.03 -16.35 3.32
CA LEU A 67 27.43 -17.60 2.85
C LEU A 67 26.13 -17.36 2.08
N LEU A 68 25.32 -16.37 2.48
CA LEU A 68 24.12 -16.00 1.74
C LEU A 68 24.50 -15.38 0.38
N ALA A 69 25.53 -14.53 0.32
CA ALA A 69 26.03 -14.00 -0.94
C ALA A 69 26.42 -15.11 -1.91
N ARG A 70 27.22 -16.09 -1.46
CA ARG A 70 27.60 -17.27 -2.27
C ARG A 70 26.39 -18.09 -2.72
N ARG A 71 25.37 -18.25 -1.85
CA ARG A 71 24.15 -18.96 -2.22
C ARG A 71 23.36 -18.22 -3.29
N ILE A 72 23.26 -16.89 -3.18
CA ILE A 72 22.61 -16.02 -4.18
C ILE A 72 23.35 -16.14 -5.52
N ASP A 73 24.68 -16.03 -5.53
CA ASP A 73 25.49 -16.15 -6.75
C ASP A 73 25.34 -17.53 -7.39
N GLY A 74 25.41 -18.62 -6.60
CA GLY A 74 25.20 -19.98 -7.10
C GLY A 74 23.80 -20.21 -7.66
N LEU A 75 22.75 -19.71 -7.00
CA LEU A 75 21.40 -19.79 -7.53
C LEU A 75 21.21 -18.92 -8.78
N ALA A 76 21.79 -17.73 -8.82
CA ALA A 76 21.74 -16.85 -9.98
C ALA A 76 22.40 -17.52 -11.20
N GLU A 77 23.53 -18.23 -11.00
CA GLU A 77 24.20 -19.00 -12.05
C GLU A 77 23.32 -20.18 -12.49
N GLU A 78 22.80 -20.97 -11.55
CA GLU A 78 21.92 -22.13 -11.81
C GLU A 78 20.71 -21.76 -12.68
N VAL A 79 20.06 -20.63 -12.37
CA VAL A 79 18.86 -20.19 -13.10
C VAL A 79 19.18 -19.30 -14.30
N GLY A 80 20.44 -18.95 -14.53
CA GLY A 80 20.86 -18.06 -15.60
C GLY A 80 20.39 -16.61 -15.41
N ALA A 81 20.32 -16.14 -14.16
CA ALA A 81 19.95 -14.77 -13.89
C ALA A 81 21.09 -13.80 -14.23
N GLU A 82 20.75 -12.72 -14.91
CA GLU A 82 21.68 -11.64 -15.32
C GLU A 82 21.69 -10.49 -14.30
N LEU A 83 20.61 -10.36 -13.52
CA LEU A 83 20.41 -9.34 -12.48
C LEU A 83 19.92 -9.99 -11.19
N VAL A 84 20.34 -9.49 -10.04
CA VAL A 84 19.78 -9.82 -8.72
C VAL A 84 19.02 -8.63 -8.17
N VAL A 85 17.73 -8.76 -7.93
CA VAL A 85 16.90 -7.72 -7.31
C VAL A 85 16.79 -8.00 -5.81
N LEU A 86 17.29 -7.09 -4.99
CA LEU A 86 17.35 -7.22 -3.53
C LEU A 86 16.25 -6.40 -2.86
N ASP A 87 15.46 -7.05 -2.07
CA ASP A 87 14.35 -6.46 -1.32
C ASP A 87 14.42 -6.85 0.17
N PRO A 88 14.39 -5.87 1.05
CA PRO A 88 14.50 -4.42 0.85
C PRO A 88 15.96 -3.93 0.66
N ALA A 89 16.13 -2.64 0.33
CA ALA A 89 17.46 -2.04 0.21
C ALA A 89 18.33 -2.20 1.46
N LEU A 90 17.74 -2.26 2.66
CA LEU A 90 18.37 -2.68 3.91
C LEU A 90 17.42 -3.60 4.69
N PRO A 91 17.92 -4.70 5.29
CA PRO A 91 19.35 -5.11 5.35
C PRO A 91 19.84 -5.93 4.14
N VAL A 92 18.95 -6.56 3.34
CA VAL A 92 19.30 -7.53 2.28
C VAL A 92 20.19 -6.90 1.22
N GLY A 93 19.93 -5.65 0.84
CA GLY A 93 20.70 -4.90 -0.14
C GLY A 93 22.19 -4.72 0.20
N LEU A 94 22.60 -4.90 1.47
CA LEU A 94 24.02 -4.90 1.85
C LEU A 94 24.84 -5.99 1.13
N LEU A 95 24.19 -7.03 0.63
CA LEU A 95 24.83 -8.06 -0.17
C LEU A 95 25.21 -7.57 -1.58
N GLY A 96 24.45 -6.64 -2.15
CA GLY A 96 24.60 -6.18 -3.53
C GLY A 96 26.02 -5.89 -3.97
N PRO A 97 26.79 -5.03 -3.23
CA PRO A 97 28.19 -4.74 -3.57
C PRO A 97 29.16 -5.93 -3.48
N HIS A 98 28.71 -7.09 -3.05
CA HIS A 98 29.49 -8.31 -2.86
C HIS A 98 29.07 -9.46 -3.79
N LEU A 99 28.03 -9.25 -4.59
CA LEU A 99 27.53 -10.24 -5.57
C LEU A 99 28.39 -10.21 -6.84
N ALA A 100 28.48 -11.37 -7.50
CA ALA A 100 29.15 -11.51 -8.79
C ALA A 100 28.32 -10.90 -9.94
N ARG A 101 27.01 -10.80 -9.79
CA ARG A 101 26.09 -10.22 -10.78
C ARG A 101 25.73 -8.78 -10.45
N PRO A 102 25.40 -7.95 -11.45
CA PRO A 102 24.75 -6.67 -11.22
C PRO A 102 23.51 -6.82 -10.34
N TYR A 103 23.21 -5.80 -9.56
CA TYR A 103 22.03 -5.85 -8.68
C TYR A 103 21.15 -4.60 -8.78
N GLY A 104 19.88 -4.81 -8.51
CA GLY A 104 18.88 -3.77 -8.25
C GLY A 104 18.40 -3.82 -6.81
N VAL A 105 17.70 -2.79 -6.37
CA VAL A 105 17.07 -2.72 -5.04
C VAL A 105 15.65 -2.23 -5.12
N VAL A 106 14.80 -2.69 -4.18
CA VAL A 106 13.43 -2.19 -4.02
C VAL A 106 13.36 -1.29 -2.80
N LEU A 107 12.67 -0.13 -2.94
CA LEU A 107 12.50 0.87 -1.89
C LEU A 107 11.02 1.00 -1.53
N HIS A 108 10.69 0.79 -0.25
CA HIS A 108 9.31 0.90 0.26
C HIS A 108 9.07 2.14 1.12
N GLY A 109 10.11 2.64 1.82
CA GLY A 109 10.01 3.86 2.64
C GLY A 109 10.80 3.83 3.93
N ALA A 110 10.34 3.16 4.98
CA ALA A 110 10.97 3.23 6.30
C ALA A 110 12.42 2.72 6.33
N GLU A 111 12.72 1.67 5.56
CA GLU A 111 14.06 1.06 5.43
C GLU A 111 15.06 1.96 4.68
N VAL A 112 14.57 3.02 4.06
CA VAL A 112 15.40 4.07 3.42
C VAL A 112 15.42 5.33 4.27
N THR A 113 14.25 5.75 4.77
CA THR A 113 14.10 7.01 5.51
C THR A 113 14.86 6.99 6.83
N VAL A 114 14.66 5.95 7.64
CA VAL A 114 15.27 5.87 8.98
C VAL A 114 16.80 5.76 8.87
N PRO A 115 17.39 4.77 8.18
CA PRO A 115 18.83 4.69 8.06
C PRO A 115 19.43 5.85 7.26
N GLY A 116 18.71 6.36 6.27
CA GLY A 116 19.17 7.50 5.47
C GLY A 116 19.33 8.82 6.24
N ARG A 117 18.71 8.93 7.43
CA ARG A 117 18.81 10.11 8.32
C ARG A 117 19.82 9.93 9.46
N LEU A 118 20.41 8.74 9.61
CA LEU A 118 21.38 8.42 10.64
C LEU A 118 22.80 8.32 10.04
N PRO A 119 23.83 8.99 10.60
CA PRO A 119 25.16 9.10 9.98
C PRO A 119 25.80 7.76 9.59
N GLY A 120 25.86 6.78 10.51
CA GLY A 120 26.47 5.48 10.24
C GLY A 120 25.67 4.61 9.26
N PRO A 121 24.39 4.32 9.53
CA PRO A 121 23.53 3.58 8.62
C PRO A 121 23.40 4.20 7.22
N ASN A 122 23.44 5.54 7.11
CA ASN A 122 23.41 6.22 5.81
C ASN A 122 24.62 5.89 4.93
N LEU A 123 25.80 5.69 5.49
CA LEU A 123 26.98 5.31 4.71
C LEU A 123 26.80 3.94 4.05
N LEU A 124 26.18 2.99 4.77
CA LEU A 124 25.88 1.66 4.26
C LEU A 124 24.81 1.73 3.17
N LEU A 125 23.71 2.44 3.44
CA LEU A 125 22.63 2.65 2.47
C LEU A 125 23.13 3.33 1.20
N ARG A 126 23.96 4.38 1.35
CA ARG A 126 24.60 5.09 0.23
C ARG A 126 25.41 4.16 -0.65
N ARG A 127 26.22 3.26 -0.06
CA ARG A 127 27.01 2.29 -0.81
C ARG A 127 26.12 1.36 -1.63
N VAL A 128 25.06 0.84 -1.03
CA VAL A 128 24.06 -0.01 -1.69
C VAL A 128 23.40 0.72 -2.85
N LEU A 129 22.84 1.91 -2.59
CA LEU A 129 22.11 2.66 -3.61
C LEU A 129 22.99 3.10 -4.79
N ARG A 130 24.24 3.48 -4.52
CA ARG A 130 25.18 3.92 -5.56
C ARG A 130 25.68 2.80 -6.46
N GLY A 131 25.69 1.57 -6.00
CA GLY A 131 26.09 0.40 -6.78
C GLY A 131 24.93 -0.28 -7.52
N ALA A 132 23.69 0.09 -7.22
CA ALA A 132 22.52 -0.51 -7.85
C ALA A 132 22.39 -0.07 -9.33
N GLN A 133 22.17 -1.03 -10.22
CA GLN A 133 21.91 -0.79 -11.65
C GLN A 133 20.47 -0.29 -11.87
N ILE A 134 19.53 -0.71 -11.03
CA ILE A 134 18.14 -0.25 -11.04
C ILE A 134 17.65 -0.07 -9.60
N VAL A 135 16.84 0.95 -9.38
CA VAL A 135 16.18 1.24 -8.10
C VAL A 135 14.68 1.29 -8.32
N VAL A 136 13.99 0.22 -7.93
CA VAL A 136 12.54 0.15 -8.00
C VAL A 136 11.96 0.84 -6.76
N ALA A 137 11.25 1.94 -6.94
CA ALA A 137 10.69 2.70 -5.82
C ALA A 137 9.15 2.57 -5.77
N ALA A 138 8.64 2.18 -4.59
CA ALA A 138 7.21 2.03 -4.33
C ALA A 138 6.49 3.39 -4.15
N GLY A 139 6.95 4.44 -4.83
CA GLY A 139 6.37 5.78 -4.82
C GLY A 139 7.41 6.88 -4.91
N THR A 140 6.96 8.11 -5.06
CA THR A 140 7.83 9.30 -5.17
C THR A 140 8.57 9.58 -3.87
N TYR A 141 7.92 9.35 -2.72
CA TYR A 141 8.54 9.55 -1.42
C TYR A 141 9.76 8.64 -1.16
N PRO A 142 9.68 7.29 -1.26
CA PRO A 142 10.87 6.45 -1.12
C PRO A 142 11.95 6.73 -2.17
N ALA A 143 11.57 7.12 -3.39
CA ALA A 143 12.51 7.54 -4.42
C ALA A 143 13.31 8.79 -4.01
N ALA A 144 12.62 9.83 -3.56
CA ALA A 144 13.25 11.08 -3.10
C ALA A 144 14.18 10.85 -1.90
N GLU A 145 13.76 10.05 -0.92
CA GLU A 145 14.59 9.67 0.23
C GLU A 145 15.83 8.85 -0.21
N GLY A 146 15.68 7.95 -1.20
CA GLY A 146 16.78 7.20 -1.79
C GLY A 146 17.81 8.12 -2.47
N VAL A 147 17.35 9.04 -3.31
CA VAL A 147 18.22 10.04 -3.99
C VAL A 147 18.94 10.93 -2.96
N ARG A 148 18.22 11.38 -1.94
CA ARG A 148 18.80 12.17 -0.84
C ARG A 148 19.87 11.37 -0.09
N ALA A 149 19.61 10.12 0.28
CA ALA A 149 20.56 9.25 0.98
C ALA A 149 21.81 8.94 0.12
N ALA A 150 21.61 8.69 -1.16
CA ALA A 150 22.71 8.45 -2.11
C ALA A 150 23.57 9.69 -2.36
N GLY A 151 23.01 10.90 -2.24
CA GLY A 151 23.66 12.17 -2.56
C GLY A 151 24.00 12.32 -4.04
N ARG A 152 23.27 11.65 -4.93
CA ARG A 152 23.33 11.75 -6.39
C ARG A 152 22.05 11.23 -7.03
N ALA A 153 21.83 11.51 -8.31
CA ALA A 153 20.78 10.87 -9.10
C ALA A 153 20.98 9.34 -9.12
N LEU A 154 19.87 8.62 -9.11
CA LEU A 154 19.79 7.15 -9.16
C LEU A 154 18.98 6.72 -10.38
N PRO A 155 19.21 5.51 -10.92
CA PRO A 155 18.38 4.91 -11.97
C PRO A 155 17.04 4.44 -11.39
N VAL A 156 16.17 5.39 -11.04
CA VAL A 156 14.90 5.11 -10.35
C VAL A 156 13.82 4.78 -11.36
N VAL A 157 13.11 3.69 -11.07
CA VAL A 157 11.85 3.32 -11.72
C VAL A 157 10.73 3.40 -10.69
N HIS A 158 9.73 4.22 -10.98
CA HIS A 158 8.57 4.38 -10.12
C HIS A 158 7.55 3.28 -10.40
N VAL A 159 7.42 2.35 -9.46
CA VAL A 159 6.43 1.28 -9.49
C VAL A 159 5.70 1.33 -8.14
N PRO A 160 4.70 2.21 -7.99
CA PRO A 160 3.93 2.30 -6.74
C PRO A 160 3.11 1.02 -6.51
N PRO A 161 2.59 0.82 -5.30
CA PRO A 161 1.58 -0.21 -5.06
C PRO A 161 0.40 -0.04 -6.00
N GLY A 162 -0.07 -1.16 -6.53
CA GLY A 162 -1.18 -1.21 -7.46
C GLY A 162 -2.48 -1.67 -6.80
N VAL A 163 -3.49 -1.84 -7.65
CA VAL A 163 -4.78 -2.41 -7.29
C VAL A 163 -5.25 -3.39 -8.37
N ASP A 164 -5.91 -4.47 -7.95
CA ASP A 164 -6.60 -5.38 -8.86
C ASP A 164 -7.97 -4.75 -9.23
N THR A 165 -8.02 -4.13 -10.38
CA THR A 165 -9.21 -3.42 -10.89
C THR A 165 -10.32 -4.36 -11.37
N ASN A 166 -10.04 -5.65 -11.55
CA ASN A 166 -11.06 -6.66 -11.83
C ASN A 166 -11.74 -7.13 -10.54
N ARG A 167 -10.98 -7.22 -9.47
CA ARG A 167 -11.46 -7.58 -8.14
C ARG A 167 -12.21 -6.42 -7.47
N PHE A 168 -11.62 -5.24 -7.45
CA PHE A 168 -12.22 -4.01 -6.92
C PHE A 168 -12.91 -3.25 -8.07
N ARG A 169 -14.24 -3.27 -8.09
CA ARG A 169 -15.06 -2.64 -9.13
C ARG A 169 -16.34 -2.04 -8.54
N PRO A 170 -16.92 -1.07 -9.21
CA PRO A 170 -18.23 -0.53 -8.81
C PRO A 170 -19.28 -1.64 -8.70
N LEU A 171 -20.09 -1.57 -7.66
CA LEU A 171 -21.22 -2.49 -7.45
C LEU A 171 -22.48 -1.90 -8.09
N ASP A 172 -23.31 -2.78 -8.66
CA ASP A 172 -24.66 -2.42 -9.01
C ASP A 172 -25.54 -2.20 -7.75
N PRO A 173 -26.73 -1.61 -7.89
CA PRO A 173 -27.58 -1.31 -6.72
C PRO A 173 -27.95 -2.54 -5.89
N ALA A 174 -28.18 -3.71 -6.50
CA ALA A 174 -28.53 -4.93 -5.78
C ALA A 174 -27.35 -5.49 -4.98
N ALA A 175 -26.16 -5.54 -5.60
CA ALA A 175 -24.92 -5.94 -4.95
C ALA A 175 -24.54 -4.98 -3.82
N ARG A 176 -24.77 -3.66 -4.00
CA ARG A 176 -24.54 -2.65 -2.96
C ARG A 176 -25.47 -2.86 -1.75
N ALA A 177 -26.75 -3.11 -1.97
CA ALA A 177 -27.70 -3.40 -0.90
C ALA A 177 -27.32 -4.71 -0.16
N ALA A 178 -26.96 -5.77 -0.88
CA ALA A 178 -26.48 -7.02 -0.31
C ALA A 178 -25.21 -6.83 0.55
N ALA A 179 -24.27 -6.00 0.07
CA ALA A 179 -23.04 -5.67 0.81
C ALA A 179 -23.35 -4.93 2.12
N ARG A 180 -24.25 -3.93 2.10
CA ARG A 180 -24.69 -3.23 3.32
C ARG A 180 -25.32 -4.20 4.32
N ALA A 181 -26.20 -5.09 3.86
CA ALA A 181 -26.82 -6.12 4.70
C ALA A 181 -25.78 -7.09 5.31
N HIS A 182 -24.80 -7.54 4.50
CA HIS A 182 -23.71 -8.41 4.96
C HIS A 182 -22.93 -7.79 6.13
N PHE A 183 -22.60 -6.50 6.04
CA PHE A 183 -21.90 -5.77 7.10
C PHE A 183 -22.84 -5.23 8.19
N ARG A 184 -24.14 -5.54 8.16
CA ARG A 184 -25.16 -5.03 9.11
C ARG A 184 -25.19 -3.50 9.17
N LEU A 185 -25.02 -2.86 8.02
CA LEU A 185 -25.10 -1.41 7.86
C LEU A 185 -26.54 -1.02 7.45
N PRO A 186 -26.95 0.22 7.72
CA PRO A 186 -28.25 0.72 7.26
C PRO A 186 -28.40 0.56 5.74
N PRO A 187 -29.61 0.13 5.26
CA PRO A 187 -29.83 -0.08 3.83
C PRO A 187 -29.72 1.22 3.03
N ASP A 188 -30.14 2.32 3.63
CA ASP A 188 -30.21 3.64 3.03
C ASP A 188 -29.36 4.66 3.79
N GLY A 189 -29.30 5.88 3.29
CA GLY A 189 -28.55 6.98 3.87
C GLY A 189 -27.07 7.02 3.44
N PRO A 190 -26.41 8.16 3.70
CA PRO A 190 -24.99 8.36 3.38
C PRO A 190 -24.10 7.42 4.18
N LEU A 191 -23.17 6.74 3.49
CA LEU A 191 -22.22 5.81 4.10
C LEU A 191 -20.78 6.21 3.82
N VAL A 192 -20.06 6.57 4.87
CA VAL A 192 -18.61 6.75 4.82
C VAL A 192 -17.94 5.48 5.33
N VAL A 193 -17.01 4.93 4.55
CA VAL A 193 -16.23 3.75 4.95
C VAL A 193 -14.79 4.15 5.23
N SER A 194 -14.21 3.56 6.25
CA SER A 194 -12.78 3.61 6.53
C SER A 194 -12.26 2.21 6.83
N LEU A 195 -11.08 1.87 6.32
CA LEU A 195 -10.49 0.55 6.51
C LEU A 195 -8.99 0.66 6.74
N SER A 196 -8.49 0.20 7.89
CA SER A 196 -7.06 0.11 8.15
C SER A 196 -6.77 -0.63 9.46
N ARG A 197 -5.49 -0.86 9.74
CA ARG A 197 -5.07 -1.15 11.12
C ARG A 197 -5.44 0.03 12.02
N LEU A 198 -6.10 -0.23 13.14
CA LEU A 198 -6.48 0.82 14.09
C LEU A 198 -5.27 1.24 14.92
N VAL A 199 -4.56 2.24 14.41
CA VAL A 199 -3.39 2.87 15.05
C VAL A 199 -3.49 4.40 14.91
N PRO A 200 -2.90 5.20 15.82
CA PRO A 200 -3.13 6.65 15.85
C PRO A 200 -2.79 7.41 14.57
N ARG A 201 -1.80 6.93 13.78
CA ARG A 201 -1.42 7.59 12.52
C ARG A 201 -2.48 7.52 11.43
N LYS A 202 -3.46 6.60 11.54
CA LYS A 202 -4.54 6.42 10.55
C LYS A 202 -5.69 7.44 10.71
N GLY A 203 -5.69 8.24 11.78
CA GLY A 203 -6.57 9.39 11.92
C GLY A 203 -8.06 9.09 12.12
N MET A 204 -8.40 7.89 12.62
CA MET A 204 -9.80 7.52 12.88
C MET A 204 -10.47 8.43 13.90
N ASP A 205 -9.72 8.98 14.83
CA ASP A 205 -10.22 9.95 15.80
C ASP A 205 -10.67 11.28 15.15
N THR A 206 -9.96 11.76 14.13
CA THR A 206 -10.41 12.93 13.35
C THR A 206 -11.69 12.62 12.59
N LEU A 207 -11.78 11.43 11.96
CA LEU A 207 -12.99 11.00 11.26
C LEU A 207 -14.19 10.88 12.20
N ILE A 208 -14.03 10.28 13.38
CA ILE A 208 -15.10 10.13 14.39
C ILE A 208 -15.61 11.49 14.84
N ARG A 209 -14.73 12.45 15.14
CA ARG A 209 -15.12 13.81 15.53
C ARG A 209 -15.85 14.55 14.40
N ALA A 210 -15.37 14.43 13.17
CA ALA A 210 -16.03 14.99 12.00
C ALA A 210 -17.43 14.39 11.77
N ALA A 211 -17.58 13.09 11.96
CA ALA A 211 -18.87 12.41 11.89
C ALA A 211 -19.86 12.92 12.95
N ALA A 212 -19.38 13.13 14.18
CA ALA A 212 -20.21 13.70 15.25
C ALA A 212 -20.70 15.13 14.92
N GLU A 213 -19.85 15.98 14.32
CA GLU A 213 -20.23 17.33 13.88
C GLU A 213 -21.20 17.32 12.68
N LEU A 214 -21.14 16.30 11.82
CA LEU A 214 -22.03 16.15 10.67
C LEU A 214 -23.39 15.57 11.03
N ALA A 215 -23.48 14.74 12.06
CA ALA A 215 -24.67 13.96 12.42
C ALA A 215 -25.93 14.81 12.66
N PRO A 216 -25.90 16.00 13.33
CA PRO A 216 -27.10 16.80 13.55
C PRO A 216 -27.80 17.25 12.26
N GLY A 217 -27.04 17.49 11.19
CA GLY A 217 -27.58 17.87 9.87
C GLY A 217 -27.84 16.67 8.95
N ARG A 218 -27.45 15.47 9.35
CA ARG A 218 -27.53 14.22 8.56
C ARG A 218 -27.82 13.03 9.48
N PRO A 219 -29.06 12.89 9.97
CA PRO A 219 -29.42 11.86 10.96
C PRO A 219 -29.24 10.43 10.42
N ASP A 220 -29.26 10.24 9.10
CA ASP A 220 -29.07 8.94 8.43
C ASP A 220 -27.60 8.63 8.09
N LEU A 221 -26.68 9.52 8.44
CA LEU A 221 -25.24 9.30 8.22
C LEU A 221 -24.75 8.08 9.00
N THR A 222 -24.00 7.22 8.33
CA THR A 222 -23.27 6.12 8.99
C THR A 222 -21.79 6.18 8.59
N VAL A 223 -20.91 5.97 9.56
CA VAL A 223 -19.48 5.79 9.34
C VAL A 223 -19.10 4.36 9.73
N ALA A 224 -18.75 3.53 8.75
CA ALA A 224 -18.30 2.15 8.97
C ALA A 224 -16.78 2.09 9.06
N ILE A 225 -16.24 1.64 10.20
CA ILE A 225 -14.80 1.51 10.42
C ILE A 225 -14.42 0.03 10.48
N GLY A 226 -13.74 -0.44 9.44
CA GLY A 226 -13.16 -1.79 9.35
C GLY A 226 -11.72 -1.83 9.85
N GLY A 227 -11.35 -2.98 10.39
CA GLY A 227 -10.01 -3.29 10.85
C GLY A 227 -9.90 -3.49 12.36
N THR A 228 -8.68 -3.88 12.78
CA THR A 228 -8.33 -4.13 14.19
C THR A 228 -7.02 -3.40 14.55
N GLY A 229 -6.75 -3.22 15.83
CA GLY A 229 -5.51 -2.60 16.29
C GLY A 229 -5.59 -2.08 17.71
N ARG A 230 -4.42 -1.69 18.22
CA ARG A 230 -4.24 -1.25 19.62
C ARG A 230 -5.04 0.01 19.99
N ASP A 231 -5.50 0.77 19.03
CA ASP A 231 -6.24 2.02 19.24
C ASP A 231 -7.76 1.81 19.38
N ARG A 232 -8.26 0.58 19.16
CA ARG A 232 -9.68 0.24 19.14
C ARG A 232 -10.43 0.75 20.38
N GLY A 233 -9.98 0.42 21.58
CA GLY A 233 -10.66 0.82 22.81
C GLY A 233 -10.73 2.33 23.01
N ARG A 234 -9.68 3.08 22.61
CA ARG A 234 -9.70 4.55 22.65
C ARG A 234 -10.72 5.13 21.68
N LEU A 235 -10.84 4.54 20.49
CA LEU A 235 -11.81 4.98 19.48
C LEU A 235 -13.26 4.68 19.90
N GLU A 236 -13.52 3.51 20.49
CA GLU A 236 -14.85 3.18 21.03
C GLU A 236 -15.27 4.15 22.14
N LYS A 237 -14.35 4.49 23.04
CA LYS A 237 -14.59 5.51 24.07
C LYS A 237 -14.92 6.86 23.44
N LEU A 238 -14.18 7.27 22.41
CA LEU A 238 -14.44 8.52 21.69
C LEU A 238 -15.80 8.54 21.01
N VAL A 239 -16.26 7.42 20.43
CA VAL A 239 -17.61 7.29 19.87
C VAL A 239 -18.66 7.47 20.96
N ALA A 240 -18.50 6.83 22.12
CA ALA A 240 -19.42 6.96 23.24
C ALA A 240 -19.48 8.41 23.79
N GLU A 241 -18.33 9.10 23.84
CA GLU A 241 -18.24 10.50 24.32
C GLU A 241 -18.85 11.50 23.34
N THR A 242 -18.76 11.24 22.03
CA THR A 242 -19.19 12.20 21.00
C THR A 242 -20.57 11.91 20.44
N GLY A 243 -21.10 10.71 20.63
CA GLY A 243 -22.34 10.24 19.99
C GLY A 243 -22.21 10.09 18.46
N ALA A 244 -21.00 9.96 17.92
CA ALA A 244 -20.77 9.83 16.49
C ALA A 244 -21.47 8.59 15.91
N PRO A 245 -22.09 8.66 14.72
CA PRO A 245 -22.81 7.56 14.08
C PRO A 245 -21.84 6.52 13.47
N VAL A 246 -21.08 5.83 14.31
CA VAL A 246 -20.01 4.92 13.91
C VAL A 246 -20.38 3.47 14.17
N VAL A 247 -20.20 2.64 13.15
CA VAL A 247 -20.29 1.17 13.23
C VAL A 247 -18.89 0.59 13.03
N PHE A 248 -18.43 -0.19 13.99
CA PHE A 248 -17.15 -0.88 13.86
C PHE A 248 -17.36 -2.29 13.28
N CYS A 249 -16.87 -2.53 12.07
CA CYS A 249 -17.00 -3.81 11.37
C CYS A 249 -16.01 -4.89 11.86
N GLY A 250 -15.02 -4.51 12.69
CA GLY A 250 -13.99 -5.45 13.13
C GLY A 250 -13.04 -5.85 11.99
N ARG A 251 -12.45 -7.05 12.08
CA ARG A 251 -11.61 -7.60 11.02
C ARG A 251 -12.47 -7.94 9.81
N VAL A 252 -12.14 -7.35 8.67
CA VAL A 252 -12.81 -7.66 7.40
C VAL A 252 -11.96 -8.71 6.68
N PRO A 253 -12.53 -9.87 6.35
CA PRO A 253 -11.85 -10.88 5.53
C PRO A 253 -11.46 -10.32 4.16
N ASP A 254 -10.36 -10.82 3.59
CA ASP A 254 -9.87 -10.32 2.30
C ASP A 254 -10.93 -10.45 1.19
N GLY A 255 -11.67 -11.57 1.15
CA GLY A 255 -12.75 -11.78 0.19
C GLY A 255 -13.90 -10.78 0.27
N ASP A 256 -14.12 -10.15 1.42
CA ASP A 256 -15.21 -9.20 1.67
C ASP A 256 -14.81 -7.74 1.38
N LEU A 257 -13.51 -7.47 1.17
CA LEU A 257 -13.01 -6.10 0.92
C LEU A 257 -13.72 -5.40 -0.26
N PRO A 258 -13.89 -6.05 -1.44
CA PRO A 258 -14.58 -5.42 -2.57
C PRO A 258 -16.02 -4.99 -2.23
N ALA A 259 -16.73 -5.80 -1.45
CA ALA A 259 -18.09 -5.49 -1.01
C ALA A 259 -18.12 -4.28 -0.06
N LEU A 260 -17.16 -4.22 0.89
CA LEU A 260 -17.09 -3.09 1.83
C LEU A 260 -16.77 -1.76 1.12
N TYR A 261 -15.81 -1.74 0.20
CA TYR A 261 -15.53 -0.52 -0.57
C TYR A 261 -16.69 -0.16 -1.48
N GLY A 262 -17.21 -1.12 -2.26
CA GLY A 262 -18.24 -0.86 -3.25
C GLY A 262 -19.59 -0.41 -2.68
N CYS A 263 -19.88 -0.69 -1.40
CA CYS A 263 -21.11 -0.20 -0.76
C CYS A 263 -20.99 1.23 -0.20
N ALA A 264 -19.80 1.82 -0.18
CA ALA A 264 -19.57 3.17 0.34
C ALA A 264 -20.03 4.27 -0.61
N ASP A 265 -20.37 5.43 -0.06
CA ASP A 265 -20.53 6.70 -0.81
C ASP A 265 -19.21 7.47 -0.86
N VAL A 266 -18.45 7.44 0.24
CA VAL A 266 -17.14 8.07 0.39
C VAL A 266 -16.25 7.14 1.17
N PHE A 267 -15.00 7.00 0.76
CA PHE A 267 -13.96 6.39 1.59
C PHE A 267 -13.15 7.47 2.29
N ALA A 268 -12.91 7.34 3.59
CA ALA A 268 -12.18 8.36 4.35
C ALA A 268 -11.11 7.75 5.25
N MET A 269 -9.86 8.20 5.15
CA MET A 269 -8.79 7.85 6.08
C MET A 269 -7.85 9.05 6.27
N LEU A 270 -7.91 9.67 7.45
CA LEU A 270 -7.20 10.92 7.77
C LEU A 270 -5.78 10.63 8.27
N CYS A 271 -4.97 9.97 7.43
CA CYS A 271 -3.58 9.67 7.77
C CYS A 271 -2.81 10.93 8.17
N ARG A 272 -1.95 10.80 9.18
CA ARG A 272 -1.14 11.92 9.69
C ARG A 272 0.31 11.54 9.87
N ASN A 273 1.18 12.52 9.71
CA ASN A 273 2.58 12.40 10.08
C ASN A 273 2.74 12.47 11.60
N ARG A 274 3.59 11.61 12.15
CA ARG A 274 3.94 11.58 13.57
C ARG A 274 5.45 11.58 13.73
N TRP A 275 5.90 11.99 14.93
CA TRP A 275 7.31 12.00 15.28
C TRP A 275 8.19 12.70 14.23
N ARG A 276 7.78 13.92 13.81
CA ARG A 276 8.48 14.74 12.80
C ARG A 276 8.69 14.01 11.46
N GLY A 277 7.70 13.20 11.04
CA GLY A 277 7.75 12.48 9.76
C GLY A 277 8.51 11.16 9.78
N LEU A 278 8.86 10.63 10.97
CA LEU A 278 9.41 9.28 11.08
C LEU A 278 8.32 8.21 10.92
N GLU A 279 7.09 8.52 11.33
CA GLU A 279 5.92 7.65 11.11
C GLU A 279 4.92 8.38 10.21
N GLN A 280 4.76 7.89 9.00
CA GLN A 280 3.83 8.43 8.00
C GLN A 280 3.21 7.32 7.15
N GLU A 281 2.25 7.67 6.29
CA GLU A 281 1.67 6.71 5.36
C GLU A 281 2.65 6.40 4.24
N GLY A 282 2.88 5.12 3.95
CA GLY A 282 3.77 4.72 2.86
C GLY A 282 3.20 5.11 1.50
N PHE A 283 2.00 4.63 1.20
CA PHE A 283 1.28 4.95 -0.02
C PHE A 283 -0.24 4.97 0.20
N GLY A 284 -0.77 3.98 0.96
CA GLY A 284 -2.19 3.86 1.23
C GLY A 284 -2.94 3.10 0.12
N ILE A 285 -2.63 1.82 -0.08
CA ILE A 285 -3.28 0.93 -1.05
C ILE A 285 -4.81 0.99 -0.94
N VAL A 286 -5.34 1.14 0.27
CA VAL A 286 -6.78 1.28 0.54
C VAL A 286 -7.44 2.44 -0.21
N PHE A 287 -6.71 3.50 -0.54
CA PHE A 287 -7.20 4.60 -1.37
C PHE A 287 -7.40 4.15 -2.82
N LEU A 288 -6.48 3.32 -3.33
CA LEU A 288 -6.60 2.77 -4.68
C LEU A 288 -7.71 1.72 -4.77
N GLU A 289 -7.91 0.93 -3.71
CA GLU A 289 -9.00 -0.06 -3.64
C GLU A 289 -10.37 0.63 -3.67
N ALA A 290 -10.53 1.72 -2.90
CA ALA A 290 -11.72 2.56 -2.96
C ALA A 290 -11.90 3.23 -4.34
N ALA A 291 -10.82 3.79 -4.90
CA ALA A 291 -10.83 4.39 -6.23
C ALA A 291 -11.22 3.37 -7.31
N ALA A 292 -10.67 2.15 -7.25
CA ALA A 292 -11.02 1.06 -8.16
C ALA A 292 -12.47 0.62 -8.02
N ALA A 293 -13.06 0.70 -6.83
CA ALA A 293 -14.48 0.49 -6.59
C ALA A 293 -15.38 1.68 -7.04
N GLY A 294 -14.79 2.73 -7.62
CA GLY A 294 -15.53 3.92 -8.08
C GLY A 294 -15.96 4.85 -6.95
N VAL A 295 -15.33 4.76 -5.78
CA VAL A 295 -15.66 5.52 -4.58
C VAL A 295 -14.65 6.67 -4.40
N PRO A 296 -15.09 7.93 -4.31
CA PRO A 296 -14.21 9.06 -4.07
C PRO A 296 -13.62 9.01 -2.66
N VAL A 297 -12.41 9.55 -2.52
CA VAL A 297 -11.62 9.43 -1.31
C VAL A 297 -11.49 10.77 -0.58
N VAL A 298 -11.56 10.76 0.76
CA VAL A 298 -11.09 11.84 1.63
C VAL A 298 -9.85 11.35 2.38
N ALA A 299 -8.69 11.84 2.00
CA ALA A 299 -7.40 11.44 2.55
C ALA A 299 -6.80 12.54 3.43
N GLY A 300 -6.12 12.16 4.50
CA GLY A 300 -5.25 13.09 5.23
C GLY A 300 -3.89 13.23 4.55
N GLU A 301 -3.33 14.45 4.54
CA GLU A 301 -1.97 14.70 4.02
C GLU A 301 -0.93 13.98 4.88
N SER A 302 -0.34 12.92 4.32
CA SER A 302 0.70 12.13 4.99
C SER A 302 1.45 11.24 4.00
N GLY A 303 2.74 11.47 3.83
CA GLY A 303 3.61 10.63 3.01
C GLY A 303 3.07 10.42 1.59
N GLY A 304 2.92 9.16 1.17
CA GLY A 304 2.41 8.79 -0.15
C GLY A 304 0.88 8.91 -0.33
N ALA A 305 0.12 9.30 0.69
CA ALA A 305 -1.34 9.42 0.57
C ALA A 305 -1.76 10.43 -0.52
N ALA A 306 -1.05 11.58 -0.61
CA ALA A 306 -1.28 12.58 -1.64
C ALA A 306 -0.93 12.09 -3.07
N GLU A 307 -0.06 11.08 -3.19
CA GLU A 307 0.24 10.45 -4.48
C GLU A 307 -0.91 9.54 -4.95
N ALA A 308 -1.53 8.83 -4.01
CA ALA A 308 -2.67 7.96 -4.32
C ALA A 308 -3.94 8.73 -4.70
N VAL A 309 -4.11 9.97 -4.23
CA VAL A 309 -5.32 10.78 -4.39
C VAL A 309 -5.02 12.09 -5.13
N ALA A 310 -5.51 12.25 -6.35
CA ALA A 310 -5.45 13.53 -7.07
C ALA A 310 -6.47 14.50 -6.46
N ASN A 311 -5.97 15.47 -5.67
CA ASN A 311 -6.82 16.40 -4.92
C ASN A 311 -7.71 17.23 -5.85
N GLY A 312 -9.01 17.21 -5.58
CA GLY A 312 -10.03 17.90 -6.38
C GLY A 312 -10.52 17.13 -7.61
N GLU A 313 -9.83 16.04 -8.04
CA GLU A 313 -10.19 15.24 -9.22
C GLU A 313 -10.70 13.85 -8.83
N THR A 314 -9.93 13.08 -8.03
CA THR A 314 -10.27 11.71 -7.65
C THR A 314 -10.66 11.59 -6.18
N GLY A 315 -10.52 12.66 -5.44
CA GLY A 315 -10.81 12.76 -4.02
C GLY A 315 -10.41 14.12 -3.47
N LEU A 316 -10.46 14.26 -2.16
CA LEU A 316 -10.07 15.47 -1.44
C LEU A 316 -8.96 15.14 -0.44
N VAL A 317 -7.92 15.96 -0.41
CA VAL A 317 -6.83 15.85 0.57
C VAL A 317 -7.02 16.91 1.65
N VAL A 318 -7.04 16.48 2.90
CA VAL A 318 -7.21 17.33 4.08
C VAL A 318 -5.83 17.66 4.67
N ASP A 319 -5.51 18.95 4.71
CA ASP A 319 -4.30 19.47 5.36
C ASP A 319 -4.64 20.68 6.23
N PRO A 320 -4.28 20.68 7.51
CA PRO A 320 -3.67 19.56 8.24
C PRO A 320 -4.68 18.42 8.49
N SER A 321 -4.22 17.19 8.35
CA SER A 321 -5.02 15.95 8.48
C SER A 321 -5.67 15.74 9.85
N THR A 322 -5.31 16.55 10.84
CA THR A 322 -5.91 16.59 12.18
C THR A 322 -7.04 17.60 12.30
N SER A 323 -7.30 18.40 11.26
CA SER A 323 -8.35 19.43 11.25
C SER A 323 -9.73 18.78 11.11
N VAL A 324 -10.49 18.80 12.20
CA VAL A 324 -11.90 18.35 12.19
C VAL A 324 -12.74 19.22 11.26
N PRO A 325 -12.68 20.59 11.34
CA PRO A 325 -13.47 21.43 10.43
C PRO A 325 -13.18 21.21 8.96
N ALA A 326 -11.89 21.02 8.58
CA ALA A 326 -11.53 20.73 7.18
C ALA A 326 -12.04 19.34 6.73
N THR A 327 -12.02 18.36 7.64
CA THR A 327 -12.58 17.01 7.37
C THR A 327 -14.10 17.08 7.20
N VAL A 328 -14.80 17.83 8.05
CA VAL A 328 -16.25 18.10 7.93
C VAL A 328 -16.57 18.71 6.58
N ALA A 329 -15.85 19.77 6.18
CA ALA A 329 -16.07 20.45 4.90
C ALA A 329 -15.81 19.50 3.71
N ALA A 330 -14.76 18.68 3.75
CA ALA A 330 -14.45 17.71 2.70
C ALA A 330 -15.53 16.63 2.58
N LEU A 331 -15.97 16.05 3.69
CA LEU A 331 -17.04 15.05 3.71
C LEU A 331 -18.38 15.66 3.25
N ALA A 332 -18.78 16.82 3.79
CA ALA A 332 -20.01 17.50 3.41
C ALA A 332 -20.06 17.78 1.89
N ARG A 333 -18.96 18.27 1.32
CA ARG A 333 -18.85 18.55 -0.11
C ARG A 333 -19.13 17.35 -1.01
N LEU A 334 -18.84 16.13 -0.54
CA LEU A 334 -19.10 14.89 -1.28
C LEU A 334 -20.46 14.27 -0.93
N LEU A 335 -20.93 14.45 0.30
CA LEU A 335 -22.21 13.87 0.75
C LEU A 335 -23.42 14.69 0.28
N ASP A 336 -23.25 16.01 0.09
CA ASP A 336 -24.33 16.92 -0.31
C ASP A 336 -24.46 17.10 -1.84
N ASP A 337 -23.48 16.62 -2.63
CA ASP A 337 -23.43 16.78 -4.08
C ASP A 337 -23.22 15.42 -4.76
N ASP A 338 -24.30 14.76 -5.11
CA ASP A 338 -24.32 13.44 -5.73
C ASP A 338 -23.62 13.42 -7.09
N ASP A 339 -23.75 14.49 -7.90
CA ASP A 339 -23.12 14.55 -9.21
C ASP A 339 -21.60 14.67 -9.08
N ARG A 340 -21.15 15.51 -8.17
CA ARG A 340 -19.72 15.62 -7.82
C ARG A 340 -19.18 14.29 -7.32
N ARG A 341 -19.88 13.66 -6.38
CA ARG A 341 -19.48 12.37 -5.80
C ARG A 341 -19.33 11.31 -6.89
N ARG A 342 -20.31 11.17 -7.76
CA ARG A 342 -20.28 10.22 -8.90
C ARG A 342 -19.17 10.57 -9.90
N SER A 343 -19.05 11.83 -10.29
CA SER A 343 -18.01 12.29 -11.23
C SER A 343 -16.61 12.03 -10.70
N MET A 344 -16.37 12.35 -9.42
CA MET A 344 -15.09 12.16 -8.76
C MET A 344 -14.77 10.66 -8.58
N GLY A 345 -15.74 9.83 -8.22
CA GLY A 345 -15.59 8.37 -8.12
C GLY A 345 -15.27 7.75 -9.50
N ALA A 346 -15.94 8.18 -10.55
CA ALA A 346 -15.64 7.74 -11.92
C ALA A 346 -14.23 8.16 -12.37
N ALA A 347 -13.78 9.37 -12.02
CA ALA A 347 -12.41 9.83 -12.28
C ALA A 347 -11.39 9.01 -11.51
N ALA A 348 -11.68 8.70 -10.23
CA ALA A 348 -10.86 7.84 -9.38
C ALA A 348 -10.68 6.44 -9.99
N ARG A 349 -11.78 5.85 -10.48
CA ARG A 349 -11.75 4.54 -11.17
C ARG A 349 -10.88 4.58 -12.43
N ARG A 350 -11.09 5.55 -13.30
CA ARG A 350 -10.29 5.68 -14.53
C ARG A 350 -8.80 5.83 -14.25
N ARG A 351 -8.45 6.62 -13.22
CA ARG A 351 -7.05 6.76 -12.80
C ARG A 351 -6.48 5.46 -12.26
N ALA A 352 -7.23 4.74 -11.40
CA ALA A 352 -6.83 3.44 -10.89
C ALA A 352 -6.55 2.44 -12.02
N GLU A 353 -7.40 2.37 -13.02
CA GLU A 353 -7.24 1.50 -14.20
C GLU A 353 -6.03 1.89 -15.06
N LYS A 354 -5.83 3.18 -15.30
CA LYS A 354 -4.81 3.68 -16.24
C LYS A 354 -3.41 3.70 -15.63
N GLU A 355 -3.29 4.01 -14.32
CA GLU A 355 -2.01 4.32 -13.68
C GLU A 355 -1.59 3.29 -12.62
N TYR A 356 -2.57 2.65 -11.95
CA TYR A 356 -2.34 1.82 -10.79
C TYR A 356 -2.84 0.37 -10.92
N ALA A 357 -3.41 -0.02 -12.06
CA ALA A 357 -3.68 -1.43 -12.27
C ALA A 357 -2.37 -2.23 -12.24
N TYR A 358 -2.35 -3.36 -11.53
CA TYR A 358 -1.12 -4.16 -11.42
C TYR A 358 -0.56 -4.59 -12.77
N ASP A 359 -1.41 -4.82 -13.79
CA ASP A 359 -0.96 -5.16 -15.13
C ASP A 359 -0.16 -4.03 -15.77
N VAL A 360 -0.58 -2.77 -15.59
CA VAL A 360 0.14 -1.57 -16.07
C VAL A 360 1.48 -1.41 -15.36
N LEU A 361 1.48 -1.61 -14.04
CA LEU A 361 2.69 -1.48 -13.22
C LEU A 361 3.69 -2.62 -13.47
N ALA A 362 3.21 -3.83 -13.68
CA ALA A 362 4.05 -4.97 -14.04
C ALA A 362 4.67 -4.80 -15.44
N ALA A 363 3.94 -4.26 -16.41
CA ALA A 363 4.51 -3.92 -17.72
C ALA A 363 5.63 -2.89 -17.61
N ARG A 364 5.43 -1.82 -16.80
CA ARG A 364 6.46 -0.81 -16.52
C ARG A 364 7.70 -1.42 -15.86
N LEU A 365 7.50 -2.32 -14.88
CA LEU A 365 8.59 -3.04 -14.25
C LEU A 365 9.33 -3.92 -15.26
N ALA A 366 8.60 -4.67 -16.11
CA ALA A 366 9.17 -5.52 -17.15
C ALA A 366 10.06 -4.76 -18.13
N GLU A 367 9.57 -3.63 -18.65
CA GLU A 367 10.35 -2.75 -19.53
C GLU A 367 11.66 -2.29 -18.88
N SER A 368 11.57 -1.88 -17.62
CA SER A 368 12.72 -1.38 -16.87
C SER A 368 13.75 -2.47 -16.51
N LEU A 369 13.33 -3.72 -16.41
CA LEU A 369 14.20 -4.87 -16.15
C LEU A 369 14.85 -5.40 -17.46
N GLN A 370 14.45 -4.91 -18.63
CA GLN A 370 15.02 -5.30 -19.93
C GLN A 370 16.15 -4.36 -20.40
N THR A 371 16.21 -3.15 -19.87
CA THR A 371 17.24 -2.15 -20.10
C THR A 371 18.45 -2.36 -19.24
#